data_e69786e5b2df5236f52a1ae41be7a6f2
#
_entry.id   e69786e5b2df5236f52a1ae41be7a6f2
#
_cell.length_a   1.000
_cell.length_b   1.000
_cell.length_c   1.000
_cell.angle_alpha   90.00
_cell.angle_beta   90.00
_cell.angle_gamma   90.00
#
_symmetry.space_group_name_H-M   'P 1'
#
loop_
_entity.id
_entity.type
_entity.pdbx_description
1 polymer ?
#
loop_
_entity_poly.entity_id
_entity_poly.type
_entity_poly.pdbx_seq_one_letter_code
_entity_poly.pdbx_strand_id
1 'polypeptide(L)'
;MARAFRRPTLAACLAGLLTFSCISLATAQPLSSPLDTDGVIRVKSAYPFDQTIARIKQDVAAKGIKFFDEIDQAKLASDAGVKLRPSTLLVFGNPPLGTLFIRSNSLAGLDWPVRLLVFEDEQGQVWTAYTDFAYIARRHDIHGMDQAAFDKATGVIASITSSVKAR
;
A
#
# COMPACT_ATOMS: atom_id res chain seq x y z
N MET A 1 35.52 -63.27 63.43
CA MET A 1 34.23 -63.02 62.85
C MET A 1 34.38 -61.88 61.83
N ALA A 2 34.55 -62.19 60.56
CA ALA A 2 34.71 -61.19 59.53
C ALA A 2 33.75 -61.52 58.38
N ARG A 3 32.78 -60.67 58.11
CA ARG A 3 31.86 -60.83 56.96
C ARG A 3 32.40 -59.99 55.83
N ALA A 4 32.66 -60.68 54.70
CA ALA A 4 33.01 -60.09 53.41
C ALA A 4 31.83 -59.37 52.81
N PHE A 5 32.08 -58.15 52.32
CA PHE A 5 31.09 -57.34 51.54
C PHE A 5 31.50 -57.38 50.07
N ARG A 6 30.65 -57.98 49.26
CA ARG A 6 30.80 -58.00 47.77
C ARG A 6 30.36 -56.67 47.20
N ARG A 7 31.17 -56.09 46.32
CA ARG A 7 30.86 -54.95 45.48
C ARG A 7 30.16 -55.42 44.20
N PRO A 8 29.04 -54.81 43.78
CA PRO A 8 28.55 -54.99 42.43
C PRO A 8 29.16 -53.95 41.48
N THR A 9 29.55 -54.42 40.31
CA THR A 9 30.02 -53.69 39.16
C THR A 9 28.87 -52.90 38.51
N LEU A 10 29.03 -51.55 38.39
CA LEU A 10 28.15 -50.73 37.59
C LEU A 10 28.56 -50.78 36.09
N ALA A 11 27.65 -51.28 35.27
CA ALA A 11 27.76 -51.14 33.82
C ALA A 11 27.27 -49.73 33.42
N ALA A 12 28.13 -48.95 32.78
CA ALA A 12 27.80 -47.63 32.24
C ALA A 12 27.10 -47.80 30.87
N CYS A 13 25.81 -47.49 30.81
CA CYS A 13 25.09 -47.29 29.53
C CYS A 13 25.27 -45.85 29.07
N LEU A 14 26.03 -45.68 27.99
CA LEU A 14 26.10 -44.40 27.25
C LEU A 14 24.82 -44.29 26.41
N ALA A 15 23.89 -43.46 26.81
CA ALA A 15 22.78 -43.02 25.99
C ALA A 15 23.17 -41.73 25.24
N GLY A 16 23.42 -41.85 23.95
CA GLY A 16 23.65 -40.71 23.06
C GLY A 16 22.37 -39.96 22.82
N LEU A 17 22.28 -38.69 23.29
CA LEU A 17 21.26 -37.79 22.89
C LEU A 17 21.58 -37.20 21.50
N LEU A 18 20.89 -37.67 20.48
CA LEU A 18 20.80 -36.99 19.17
C LEU A 18 19.83 -35.83 19.28
N THR A 19 20.38 -34.62 19.45
CA THR A 19 19.58 -33.40 19.34
C THR A 19 19.29 -33.11 17.86
N PHE A 20 18.07 -33.40 17.44
CA PHE A 20 17.54 -33.03 16.14
C PHE A 20 17.26 -31.51 16.17
N SER A 21 18.17 -30.71 15.59
CA SER A 21 17.96 -29.28 15.35
C SER A 21 16.91 -29.12 14.24
N CYS A 22 15.66 -28.84 14.61
CA CYS A 22 14.66 -28.40 13.65
C CYS A 22 15.03 -26.99 13.15
N ILE A 23 15.59 -26.92 11.94
CA ILE A 23 15.71 -25.67 11.19
C ILE A 23 14.31 -25.33 10.71
N SER A 24 13.63 -24.40 11.39
CA SER A 24 12.40 -23.79 10.89
C SER A 24 12.73 -22.95 9.68
N LEU A 25 12.41 -23.43 8.47
CA LEU A 25 12.33 -22.57 7.30
C LEU A 25 11.19 -21.57 7.55
N ALA A 26 11.54 -20.34 7.84
CA ALA A 26 10.60 -19.24 7.80
C ALA A 26 10.18 -19.07 6.33
N THR A 27 9.02 -19.58 5.97
CA THR A 27 8.37 -19.25 4.70
C THR A 27 8.02 -17.77 4.74
N ALA A 28 8.73 -16.97 3.95
CA ALA A 28 8.35 -15.60 3.66
C ALA A 28 6.94 -15.61 3.06
N GLN A 29 5.97 -15.14 3.82
CA GLN A 29 4.61 -14.97 3.31
C GLN A 29 4.63 -13.83 2.27
N PRO A 30 4.00 -14.03 1.09
CA PRO A 30 3.86 -12.94 0.14
C PRO A 30 2.99 -11.84 0.76
N LEU A 31 3.53 -10.62 0.82
CA LEU A 31 2.82 -9.40 1.17
C LEU A 31 1.76 -9.12 0.10
N SER A 32 0.58 -9.70 0.24
CA SER A 32 -0.59 -9.37 -0.55
C SER A 32 -1.86 -9.68 0.24
N SER A 33 -2.25 -8.73 1.09
CA SER A 33 -3.62 -8.66 1.59
C SER A 33 -4.30 -7.47 0.94
N PRO A 34 -5.46 -7.64 0.29
CA PRO A 34 -6.18 -6.57 -0.39
C PRO A 34 -6.90 -5.59 0.54
N LEU A 35 -6.68 -5.67 1.83
CA LEU A 35 -7.24 -4.76 2.84
C LEU A 35 -6.11 -4.34 3.78
N ASP A 36 -5.19 -3.53 3.25
CA ASP A 36 -4.26 -2.81 4.10
C ASP A 36 -5.06 -1.90 5.03
N THR A 37 -4.92 -2.12 6.34
CA THR A 37 -5.59 -1.34 7.39
C THR A 37 -5.14 0.12 7.41
N ASP A 38 -4.14 0.48 6.59
CA ASP A 38 -3.59 1.83 6.45
C ASP A 38 -4.45 2.76 5.56
N GLY A 39 -5.49 2.23 4.91
CA GLY A 39 -6.37 3.00 4.03
C GLY A 39 -5.74 3.37 2.69
N VAL A 40 -4.66 2.70 2.27
CA VAL A 40 -4.02 2.94 0.98
C VAL A 40 -4.37 1.84 -0.02
N ILE A 41 -4.92 2.24 -1.16
CA ILE A 41 -5.16 1.32 -2.28
C ILE A 41 -3.98 1.41 -3.24
N ARG A 42 -3.39 0.25 -3.56
CA ARG A 42 -2.27 0.11 -4.50
C ARG A 42 -2.70 -0.67 -5.73
N VAL A 43 -2.36 -0.16 -6.91
CA VAL A 43 -2.64 -0.84 -8.18
C VAL A 43 -1.34 -0.93 -8.98
N LYS A 44 -0.95 -2.16 -9.32
CA LYS A 44 0.21 -2.43 -10.15
C LYS A 44 -0.04 -1.96 -11.58
N SER A 45 0.90 -1.18 -12.15
CA SER A 45 0.82 -0.75 -13.54
C SER A 45 1.42 -1.79 -14.48
N ALA A 46 0.79 -1.93 -15.65
CA ALA A 46 1.32 -2.71 -16.78
C ALA A 46 2.29 -1.90 -17.66
N TYR A 47 2.46 -0.61 -17.38
CA TYR A 47 3.19 0.33 -18.21
C TYR A 47 4.41 0.89 -17.49
N PRO A 48 5.46 1.31 -18.24
CA PRO A 48 6.56 2.10 -17.70
C PRO A 48 6.07 3.38 -17.00
N PHE A 49 6.90 3.94 -16.15
CA PHE A 49 6.58 5.07 -15.28
C PHE A 49 5.93 6.25 -16.01
N ASP A 50 6.61 6.80 -17.02
CA ASP A 50 6.11 7.97 -17.77
C ASP A 50 4.83 7.66 -18.54
N GLN A 51 4.71 6.45 -19.10
CA GLN A 51 3.48 6.02 -19.77
C GLN A 51 2.31 5.86 -18.82
N THR A 52 2.57 5.41 -17.59
CA THR A 52 1.56 5.33 -16.52
C THR A 52 1.00 6.71 -16.21
N ILE A 53 1.87 7.70 -16.01
CA ILE A 53 1.48 9.10 -15.78
C ILE A 53 0.67 9.64 -16.95
N ALA A 54 1.17 9.50 -18.18
CA ALA A 54 0.50 9.99 -19.38
C ALA A 54 -0.91 9.41 -19.55
N ARG A 55 -1.08 8.09 -19.34
CA ARG A 55 -2.38 7.42 -19.43
C ARG A 55 -3.37 7.89 -18.36
N ILE A 56 -2.90 8.06 -17.13
CA ILE A 56 -3.73 8.58 -16.03
C ILE A 56 -4.20 10.00 -16.37
N LYS A 57 -3.30 10.88 -16.82
CA LYS A 57 -3.64 12.26 -17.22
C LYS A 57 -4.65 12.28 -18.37
N GLN A 58 -4.48 11.42 -19.37
CA GLN A 58 -5.41 11.28 -20.47
C GLN A 58 -6.81 10.82 -20.00
N ASP A 59 -6.86 9.84 -19.09
CA ASP A 59 -8.13 9.32 -18.58
C ASP A 59 -8.83 10.32 -17.66
N VAL A 60 -8.09 11.06 -16.84
CA VAL A 60 -8.58 12.18 -16.03
C VAL A 60 -9.23 13.25 -16.94
N ALA A 61 -8.55 13.63 -18.03
CA ALA A 61 -9.08 14.60 -18.99
C ALA A 61 -10.31 14.08 -19.73
N ALA A 62 -10.31 12.82 -20.19
CA ALA A 62 -11.43 12.18 -20.88
C ALA A 62 -12.70 12.10 -20.00
N LYS A 63 -12.55 12.03 -18.69
CA LYS A 63 -13.65 12.04 -17.71
C LYS A 63 -14.09 13.44 -17.28
N GLY A 64 -13.51 14.50 -17.85
CA GLY A 64 -13.81 15.89 -17.49
C GLY A 64 -13.43 16.24 -16.05
N ILE A 65 -12.46 15.55 -15.49
CA ILE A 65 -11.95 15.78 -14.14
C ILE A 65 -10.89 16.88 -14.21
N LYS A 66 -10.94 17.83 -13.28
CA LYS A 66 -9.97 18.90 -13.22
C LYS A 66 -8.63 18.39 -12.73
N PHE A 67 -7.60 18.55 -13.55
CA PHE A 67 -6.21 18.35 -13.15
C PHE A 67 -5.68 19.65 -12.52
N PHE A 68 -5.01 19.56 -11.36
CA PHE A 68 -4.53 20.70 -10.62
C PHE A 68 -3.01 20.81 -10.68
N ASP A 69 -2.30 19.71 -10.39
CA ASP A 69 -0.85 19.74 -10.28
C ASP A 69 -0.21 18.36 -10.51
N GLU A 70 1.09 18.41 -10.84
CA GLU A 70 1.97 17.26 -10.97
C GLU A 70 3.27 17.57 -10.24
N ILE A 71 3.54 16.84 -9.15
CA ILE A 71 4.68 17.08 -8.29
C ILE A 71 5.69 15.96 -8.49
N ASP A 72 6.78 16.25 -9.20
CA ASP A 72 7.91 15.32 -9.37
C ASP A 72 8.75 15.29 -8.09
N GLN A 73 8.42 14.31 -7.23
CA GLN A 73 9.10 14.13 -5.94
C GLN A 73 10.55 13.67 -6.11
N ALA A 74 10.85 12.90 -7.17
CA ALA A 74 12.21 12.44 -7.44
C ALA A 74 13.12 13.62 -7.84
N LYS A 75 12.59 14.56 -8.65
CA LYS A 75 13.30 15.80 -8.97
C LYS A 75 13.51 16.66 -7.74
N LEU A 76 12.49 16.88 -6.92
CA LEU A 76 12.61 17.64 -5.67
C LEU A 76 13.66 17.05 -4.73
N ALA A 77 13.69 15.74 -4.61
CA ALA A 77 14.72 15.04 -3.82
C ALA A 77 16.12 15.25 -4.41
N SER A 78 16.27 15.15 -5.74
CA SER A 78 17.53 15.38 -6.43
C SER A 78 18.05 16.81 -6.23
N ASP A 79 17.16 17.81 -6.30
CA ASP A 79 17.49 19.22 -6.06
C ASP A 79 17.96 19.47 -4.60
N ALA A 80 17.51 18.60 -3.67
CA ALA A 80 17.95 18.58 -2.27
C ALA A 80 19.17 17.68 -2.01
N GLY A 81 19.80 17.11 -3.05
CA GLY A 81 20.94 16.20 -2.93
C GLY A 81 20.60 14.79 -2.46
N VAL A 82 19.32 14.42 -2.48
CA VAL A 82 18.82 13.08 -2.08
C VAL A 82 18.46 12.27 -3.32
N LYS A 83 18.95 11.03 -3.40
CA LYS A 83 18.57 10.12 -4.48
C LYS A 83 17.27 9.41 -4.12
N LEU A 84 16.24 9.62 -4.93
CA LEU A 84 14.96 8.93 -4.84
C LEU A 84 14.70 8.16 -6.14
N ARG A 85 13.96 7.05 -6.07
CA ARG A 85 13.42 6.36 -7.25
C ARG A 85 12.34 7.24 -7.89
N PRO A 86 11.97 6.99 -9.17
CA PRO A 86 10.86 7.68 -9.80
C PRO A 86 9.63 7.72 -8.91
N SER A 87 9.13 8.92 -8.64
CA SER A 87 7.98 9.18 -7.78
C SER A 87 7.35 10.51 -8.15
N THR A 88 6.08 10.48 -8.56
CA THR A 88 5.31 11.66 -8.94
C THR A 88 3.93 11.62 -8.30
N LEU A 89 3.54 12.73 -7.69
CA LEU A 89 2.21 12.91 -7.13
C LEU A 89 1.33 13.70 -8.11
N LEU A 90 0.25 13.07 -8.56
CA LEU A 90 -0.76 13.69 -9.42
C LEU A 90 -1.91 14.19 -8.56
N VAL A 91 -2.28 15.46 -8.72
CA VAL A 91 -3.33 16.12 -7.97
C VAL A 91 -4.47 16.49 -8.90
N PHE A 92 -5.64 15.90 -8.70
CA PHE A 92 -6.82 16.14 -9.52
C PHE A 92 -8.11 15.93 -8.73
N GLY A 93 -9.24 16.36 -9.27
CA GLY A 93 -10.51 16.18 -8.58
C GLY A 93 -11.71 16.65 -9.39
N ASN A 94 -12.88 16.21 -8.93
CA ASN A 94 -14.17 16.70 -9.39
C ASN A 94 -14.75 17.60 -8.28
N PRO A 95 -14.74 18.95 -8.42
CA PRO A 95 -15.20 19.86 -7.38
C PRO A 95 -16.62 19.57 -6.89
N PRO A 96 -17.62 19.31 -7.74
CA PRO A 96 -18.96 18.94 -7.29
C PRO A 96 -19.00 17.72 -6.35
N LEU A 97 -18.14 16.72 -6.57
CA LEU A 97 -18.07 15.54 -5.68
C LEU A 97 -17.23 15.82 -4.43
N GLY A 98 -16.05 16.42 -4.60
CA GLY A 98 -15.13 16.69 -3.49
C GLY A 98 -15.71 17.63 -2.44
N THR A 99 -16.47 18.63 -2.84
CA THR A 99 -17.10 19.57 -1.91
C THR A 99 -18.18 18.94 -1.03
N LEU A 100 -18.76 17.80 -1.41
CA LEU A 100 -19.69 17.07 -0.55
C LEU A 100 -18.99 16.53 0.71
N PHE A 101 -17.78 16.03 0.58
CA PHE A 101 -16.96 15.60 1.71
C PHE A 101 -16.62 16.78 2.64
N ILE A 102 -16.14 17.88 2.07
CA ILE A 102 -15.76 19.10 2.83
C ILE A 102 -16.98 19.73 3.51
N ARG A 103 -18.15 19.70 2.87
CA ARG A 103 -19.39 20.20 3.45
C ARG A 103 -19.85 19.36 4.65
N SER A 104 -19.63 18.04 4.60
CA SER A 104 -19.95 17.15 5.72
C SER A 104 -19.00 17.37 6.91
N ASN A 105 -17.70 17.48 6.64
CA ASN A 105 -16.69 17.83 7.63
C ASN A 105 -15.55 18.62 6.96
N SER A 106 -15.31 19.86 7.43
CA SER A 106 -14.30 20.74 6.85
C SER A 106 -12.88 20.15 6.87
N LEU A 107 -12.56 19.27 7.83
CA LEU A 107 -11.26 18.60 7.93
C LEU A 107 -11.03 17.60 6.78
N ALA A 108 -12.09 17.15 6.10
CA ALA A 108 -11.94 16.32 4.90
C ALA A 108 -11.21 17.07 3.77
N GLY A 109 -11.13 18.40 3.84
CA GLY A 109 -10.31 19.21 2.93
C GLY A 109 -8.81 18.87 2.96
N LEU A 110 -8.31 18.22 3.99
CA LEU A 110 -6.93 17.69 4.05
C LEU A 110 -6.70 16.56 3.03
N ASP A 111 -7.75 15.83 2.65
CA ASP A 111 -7.69 14.71 1.72
C ASP A 111 -8.27 15.04 0.33
N TRP A 112 -8.68 16.29 0.11
CA TRP A 112 -9.12 16.82 -1.18
C TRP A 112 -8.27 18.02 -1.62
N PRO A 113 -7.92 18.14 -2.91
CA PRO A 113 -8.18 17.22 -4.05
C PRO A 113 -7.56 15.83 -3.90
N VAL A 114 -7.97 14.90 -4.76
CA VAL A 114 -7.39 13.54 -4.82
C VAL A 114 -5.90 13.63 -5.11
N ARG A 115 -5.13 12.87 -4.36
CA ARG A 115 -3.69 12.68 -4.54
C ARG A 115 -3.43 11.25 -4.97
N LEU A 116 -2.98 11.08 -6.20
CA LEU A 116 -2.59 9.78 -6.76
C LEU A 116 -1.09 9.75 -6.93
N LEU A 117 -0.42 8.90 -6.18
CA LEU A 117 1.01 8.67 -6.30
C LEU A 117 1.27 7.66 -7.43
N VAL A 118 2.20 7.98 -8.33
CA VAL A 118 2.82 7.02 -9.25
C VAL A 118 4.25 6.84 -8.79
N PHE A 119 4.69 5.61 -8.53
CA PHE A 119 6.03 5.36 -8.02
C PHE A 119 6.59 4.02 -8.50
N GLU A 120 7.93 3.92 -8.46
CA GLU A 120 8.67 2.69 -8.76
C GLU A 120 9.19 2.08 -7.46
N ASP A 121 8.91 0.79 -7.25
CA ASP A 121 9.40 0.05 -6.09
C ASP A 121 10.87 -0.39 -6.24
N GLU A 122 11.40 -1.10 -5.23
CA GLU A 122 12.79 -1.59 -5.22
C GLU A 122 13.07 -2.61 -6.33
N GLN A 123 12.07 -3.26 -6.85
CA GLN A 123 12.16 -4.23 -7.94
C GLN A 123 12.00 -3.59 -9.32
N GLY A 124 11.84 -2.26 -9.39
CA GLY A 124 11.60 -1.53 -10.64
C GLY A 124 10.17 -1.68 -11.15
N GLN A 125 9.24 -2.15 -10.32
CA GLN A 125 7.84 -2.27 -10.67
C GLN A 125 7.11 -0.94 -10.43
N VAL A 126 6.32 -0.52 -11.41
CA VAL A 126 5.53 0.70 -11.33
C VAL A 126 4.18 0.43 -10.66
N TRP A 127 3.82 1.30 -9.72
CA TRP A 127 2.58 1.26 -8.96
C TRP A 127 1.87 2.60 -8.98
N THR A 128 0.56 2.55 -8.82
CA THR A 128 -0.25 3.70 -8.42
C THR A 128 -0.80 3.47 -7.02
N ALA A 129 -0.85 4.54 -6.20
CA ALA A 129 -1.39 4.46 -4.86
C ALA A 129 -2.23 5.70 -4.53
N TYR A 130 -3.34 5.51 -3.82
CA TYR A 130 -4.21 6.60 -3.35
C TYR A 130 -4.91 6.21 -2.05
N THR A 131 -5.40 7.20 -1.31
CA THR A 131 -6.17 6.94 -0.08
C THR A 131 -7.59 6.50 -0.43
N ASP A 132 -8.01 5.38 0.14
CA ASP A 132 -9.37 4.86 0.02
C ASP A 132 -10.41 5.87 0.55
N PHE A 133 -11.44 6.14 -0.22
CA PHE A 133 -12.48 7.09 0.18
C PHE A 133 -13.30 6.62 1.37
N ALA A 134 -13.48 5.30 1.55
CA ALA A 134 -14.10 4.77 2.75
C ALA A 134 -13.23 5.01 4.00
N TYR A 135 -11.90 4.95 3.86
CA TYR A 135 -10.98 5.35 4.93
C TYR A 135 -11.09 6.85 5.23
N ILE A 136 -11.10 7.71 4.20
CA ILE A 136 -11.29 9.16 4.36
C ILE A 136 -12.61 9.47 5.08
N ALA A 137 -13.69 8.80 4.70
CA ALA A 137 -14.99 8.97 5.33
C ALA A 137 -14.97 8.60 6.82
N ARG A 138 -14.36 7.48 7.17
CA ARG A 138 -14.19 7.07 8.57
C ARG A 138 -13.28 8.03 9.36
N ARG A 139 -12.13 8.42 8.77
CA ARG A 139 -11.16 9.33 9.38
C ARG A 139 -11.76 10.67 9.78
N HIS A 140 -12.65 11.19 8.97
CA HIS A 140 -13.27 12.51 9.14
C HIS A 140 -14.71 12.45 9.65
N ASP A 141 -15.17 11.27 10.10
CA ASP A 141 -16.51 11.08 10.64
C ASP A 141 -17.60 11.66 9.70
N ILE A 142 -17.52 11.32 8.40
CA ILE A 142 -18.39 11.84 7.37
C ILE A 142 -19.73 11.09 7.42
N HIS A 143 -20.76 11.79 7.84
CA HIS A 143 -22.12 11.30 7.91
C HIS A 143 -23.06 12.06 6.99
N GLY A 144 -24.17 11.42 6.60
CA GLY A 144 -25.23 12.08 5.86
C GLY A 144 -24.88 12.46 4.43
N MET A 145 -23.76 11.96 3.90
CA MET A 145 -23.47 12.07 2.48
C MET A 145 -24.37 11.11 1.69
N ASP A 146 -24.88 11.57 0.53
CA ASP A 146 -25.60 10.70 -0.38
C ASP A 146 -24.70 9.51 -0.80
N GLN A 147 -25.18 8.29 -0.56
CA GLN A 147 -24.47 7.06 -0.88
C GLN A 147 -24.12 6.98 -2.38
N ALA A 148 -25.03 7.44 -3.25
CA ALA A 148 -24.81 7.45 -4.69
C ALA A 148 -23.65 8.38 -5.09
N ALA A 149 -23.50 9.53 -4.42
CA ALA A 149 -22.37 10.44 -4.65
C ALA A 149 -21.05 9.84 -4.18
N PHE A 150 -21.06 9.14 -3.04
CA PHE A 150 -19.89 8.43 -2.51
C PHE A 150 -19.47 7.30 -3.45
N ASP A 151 -20.39 6.44 -3.88
CA ASP A 151 -20.13 5.33 -4.80
C ASP A 151 -19.61 5.84 -6.15
N LYS A 152 -20.16 6.96 -6.64
CA LYS A 152 -19.68 7.61 -7.85
C LYS A 152 -18.22 8.08 -7.70
N ALA A 153 -17.86 8.73 -6.61
CA ALA A 153 -16.49 9.18 -6.36
C ALA A 153 -15.50 8.00 -6.31
N THR A 154 -15.87 6.96 -5.57
CA THR A 154 -15.08 5.71 -5.47
C THR A 154 -14.94 5.01 -6.82
N GLY A 155 -16.02 4.91 -7.59
CA GLY A 155 -16.01 4.30 -8.91
C GLY A 155 -15.14 5.07 -9.91
N VAL A 156 -15.12 6.39 -9.85
CA VAL A 156 -14.27 7.22 -10.72
C VAL A 156 -12.79 6.96 -10.49
N ILE A 157 -12.31 6.99 -9.24
CA ILE A 157 -10.87 6.76 -8.97
C ILE A 157 -10.47 5.32 -9.28
N ALA A 158 -11.32 4.34 -8.98
CA ALA A 158 -11.10 2.95 -9.35
C ALA A 158 -11.00 2.76 -10.88
N SER A 159 -11.84 3.45 -11.64
CA SER A 159 -11.79 3.45 -13.12
C SER A 159 -10.48 4.06 -13.64
N ILE A 160 -10.01 5.17 -13.07
CA ILE A 160 -8.74 5.82 -13.46
C ILE A 160 -7.57 4.86 -13.24
N THR A 161 -7.45 4.26 -12.06
CA THR A 161 -6.35 3.34 -11.75
C THR A 161 -6.44 2.02 -12.50
N SER A 162 -7.65 1.55 -12.84
CA SER A 162 -7.84 0.35 -13.66
C SER A 162 -7.38 0.53 -15.10
N SER A 163 -7.31 1.77 -15.61
CA SER A 163 -6.83 2.06 -16.98
C SER A 163 -5.36 1.70 -17.20
N VAL A 164 -4.59 1.61 -16.12
CA VAL A 164 -3.17 1.23 -16.13
C VAL A 164 -2.89 -0.14 -15.52
N LYS A 165 -3.90 -0.82 -14.97
CA LYS A 165 -3.76 -2.11 -14.30
C LYS A 165 -3.27 -3.20 -15.26
N ALA A 166 -2.36 -4.05 -14.78
CA ALA A 166 -2.00 -5.29 -15.45
C ALA A 166 -3.23 -6.21 -15.58
N ARG A 167 -3.43 -6.78 -16.77
CA ARG A 167 -4.50 -7.75 -17.05
C ARG A 167 -4.13 -9.13 -16.57
#